data_8415d60733a758aec6a8ed7594369c2d
#
_entry.id   8415d60733a758aec6a8ed7594369c2d
#
_cell.length_a   1.000
_cell.length_b   1.000
_cell.length_c   1.000
_cell.angle_alpha   90.00
_cell.angle_beta   90.00
_cell.angle_gamma   90.00
#
_symmetry.space_group_name_H-M   'P 1'
#
loop_
_entity.id
_entity.type
_entity.pdbx_description
1 polymer ?
#
loop_
_entity_poly.entity_id
_entity_poly.type
_entity_poly.pdbx_seq_one_letter_code
_entity_poly.pdbx_strand_id
1 'polypeptide(L)'
;MAFESMYLEEDIHIDRIYTIHYFEYMKDFVFHGESHYFEYKSDFHFAGERHNFWEFQCVDKGKAEIETDNGIYHLTSGQLIFHRPNEFHNLIAIGNTAPNIVVVSFECDSPCMKFFEKKLLKLSDSERNLMGMLIAEARRCIKTPL
;
A
#
# COMPACT_ATOMS: atom_id res chain seq x y z
N MET A 1 -2.92 -21.43 4.93
CA MET A 1 -4.37 -21.27 5.14
C MET A 1 -5.13 -21.76 3.92
N ALA A 2 -6.35 -22.20 4.13
CA ALA A 2 -7.16 -22.75 3.04
C ALA A 2 -7.35 -21.77 1.88
N PHE A 3 -7.49 -20.49 2.17
CA PHE A 3 -7.68 -19.50 1.11
C PHE A 3 -6.43 -19.32 0.26
N GLU A 4 -5.24 -19.48 0.84
CA GLU A 4 -3.98 -19.31 0.10
C GLU A 4 -3.87 -20.35 -1.01
N SER A 5 -4.15 -21.62 -0.66
CA SER A 5 -4.18 -22.67 -1.68
C SER A 5 -5.21 -22.37 -2.76
N MET A 6 -6.40 -21.95 -2.35
CA MET A 6 -7.50 -21.71 -3.26
C MET A 6 -7.19 -20.59 -4.25
N TYR A 7 -6.57 -19.50 -3.77
CA TYR A 7 -6.32 -18.36 -4.64
C TYR A 7 -5.02 -18.46 -5.41
N LEU A 8 -4.04 -19.20 -4.89
CA LEU A 8 -2.80 -19.44 -5.62
C LEU A 8 -2.98 -20.42 -6.77
N GLU A 9 -4.01 -21.24 -6.72
CA GLU A 9 -4.35 -22.14 -7.83
C GLU A 9 -5.09 -21.45 -8.95
N GLU A 10 -5.59 -20.24 -8.71
CA GLU A 10 -6.26 -19.44 -9.72
C GLU A 10 -5.25 -18.64 -10.53
N ASP A 11 -5.61 -18.38 -11.76
CA ASP A 11 -4.80 -17.57 -12.65
C ASP A 11 -4.95 -16.08 -12.32
N ILE A 12 -4.41 -15.67 -11.19
CA ILE A 12 -4.36 -14.26 -10.84
C ILE A 12 -3.11 -13.66 -11.46
N HIS A 13 -3.30 -12.71 -12.35
CA HIS A 13 -2.18 -11.99 -12.95
C HIS A 13 -2.45 -10.50 -12.90
N ILE A 14 -1.37 -9.75 -12.89
CA ILE A 14 -1.44 -8.30 -12.91
C ILE A 14 -1.39 -7.87 -14.36
N ASP A 15 -2.43 -7.17 -14.81
CA ASP A 15 -2.50 -6.70 -16.20
C ASP A 15 -1.56 -5.53 -16.45
N ARG A 16 -1.43 -4.65 -15.46
CA ARG A 16 -0.56 -3.49 -15.55
C ARG A 16 -0.21 -3.01 -14.16
N ILE A 17 1.04 -2.59 -14.00
CA ILE A 17 1.48 -1.90 -12.79
C ILE A 17 1.58 -0.42 -13.13
N TYR A 18 0.86 0.41 -12.37
CA TYR A 18 0.93 1.85 -12.55
C TYR A 18 2.06 2.48 -11.75
N THR A 19 2.14 2.12 -10.47
CA THR A 19 3.16 2.69 -9.59
C THR A 19 3.59 1.69 -8.53
N ILE A 20 4.85 1.81 -8.14
CA ILE A 20 5.40 1.17 -6.95
C ILE A 20 6.17 2.24 -6.22
N HIS A 21 5.75 2.54 -5.00
CA HIS A 21 6.41 3.55 -4.17
C HIS A 21 6.79 2.95 -2.82
N TYR A 22 7.95 3.34 -2.33
CA TYR A 22 8.36 3.09 -0.97
C TYR A 22 8.65 4.42 -0.31
N PHE A 23 7.82 4.80 0.64
CA PHE A 23 7.96 6.04 1.37
C PHE A 23 8.63 5.74 2.70
N GLU A 24 9.84 6.25 2.88
CA GLU A 24 10.57 6.14 4.14
C GLU A 24 10.30 7.37 4.97
N TYR A 25 10.03 7.15 6.26
CA TYR A 25 9.86 8.27 7.20
C TYR A 25 8.82 9.27 6.73
N MET A 26 7.60 8.81 6.61
CA MET A 26 6.50 9.62 6.07
C MET A 26 6.35 10.99 6.72
N LYS A 27 6.80 11.13 7.97
CA LYS A 27 6.76 12.42 8.65
C LYS A 27 7.63 13.48 7.99
N ASP A 28 8.65 13.08 7.23
CA ASP A 28 9.61 13.97 6.60
C ASP A 28 9.20 14.33 5.18
N PHE A 29 8.07 13.83 4.73
CA PHE A 29 7.76 13.90 3.33
C PHE A 29 6.30 14.22 3.10
N VAL A 30 6.06 15.27 2.34
CA VAL A 30 4.74 15.64 1.87
C VAL A 30 4.84 15.88 0.37
N PHE A 31 4.01 15.20 -0.38
CA PHE A 31 3.99 15.32 -1.82
C PHE A 31 2.75 16.09 -2.26
N HIS A 32 2.95 17.09 -3.12
CA HIS A 32 1.88 17.90 -3.67
C HIS A 32 2.00 17.97 -5.17
N GLY A 33 1.50 16.96 -5.86
CA GLY A 33 1.47 16.97 -7.32
C GLY A 33 2.74 17.51 -7.97
N GLU A 34 2.77 18.81 -8.15
CA GLU A 34 3.86 19.49 -8.86
C GLU A 34 5.04 19.84 -8.01
N SER A 35 4.92 19.79 -6.70
CA SER A 35 6.00 20.19 -5.80
C SER A 35 6.18 19.18 -4.70
N HIS A 36 7.39 19.15 -4.18
CA HIS A 36 7.76 18.32 -3.06
C HIS A 36 8.33 19.21 -1.98
N TYR A 37 7.98 18.91 -0.75
CA TYR A 37 8.69 19.52 0.36
C TYR A 37 8.69 18.54 1.52
N PHE A 38 9.56 18.80 2.47
CA PHE A 38 9.75 17.93 3.61
C PHE A 38 9.36 18.66 4.87
N GLU A 39 8.59 17.99 5.70
CA GLU A 39 8.16 18.48 6.99
C GLU A 39 8.34 17.41 8.03
N TYR A 40 8.84 17.80 9.20
CA TYR A 40 8.98 16.88 10.31
C TYR A 40 7.69 16.84 11.10
N LYS A 41 6.74 16.12 10.60
CA LYS A 41 5.44 15.98 11.24
C LYS A 41 5.15 14.51 11.49
N SER A 42 4.94 14.16 12.75
CA SER A 42 4.43 12.86 13.13
C SER A 42 2.94 12.74 12.79
N ASP A 43 2.35 13.79 12.31
CA ASP A 43 0.94 13.87 11.95
C ASP A 43 0.74 13.91 10.43
N PHE A 44 1.62 13.27 9.68
CA PHE A 44 1.44 13.18 8.23
C PHE A 44 0.02 12.74 7.89
N HIS A 45 -0.59 13.46 6.97
CA HIS A 45 -1.96 13.23 6.58
C HIS A 45 -2.12 13.38 5.07
N PHE A 46 -2.41 12.29 4.39
CA PHE A 46 -2.83 12.31 2.99
C PHE A 46 -4.36 12.34 2.98
N ALA A 47 -4.95 13.39 2.40
CA ALA A 47 -6.38 13.63 2.47
C ALA A 47 -7.23 12.55 1.78
N GLY A 48 -6.66 11.89 0.78
CA GLY A 48 -7.35 10.77 0.15
C GLY A 48 -7.68 10.97 -1.30
N GLU A 49 -8.04 9.87 -1.95
CA GLU A 49 -8.34 9.84 -3.37
C GLU A 49 -9.23 8.66 -3.73
N ARG A 50 -9.72 8.69 -4.96
CA ARG A 50 -10.38 7.56 -5.63
C ARG A 50 -9.75 7.41 -7.01
N HIS A 51 -9.58 6.17 -7.45
CA HIS A 51 -9.12 5.91 -8.82
C HIS A 51 -9.69 4.56 -9.29
N ASN A 52 -9.67 4.34 -10.58
CA ASN A 52 -10.35 3.18 -11.17
C ASN A 52 -9.44 1.96 -11.34
N PHE A 53 -8.47 1.81 -10.48
CA PHE A 53 -7.59 0.64 -10.47
C PHE A 53 -7.32 0.22 -9.02
N TRP A 54 -6.74 -0.96 -8.87
CA TRP A 54 -6.40 -1.49 -7.56
C TRP A 54 -5.17 -0.82 -6.99
N GLU A 55 -5.14 -0.73 -5.68
CA GLU A 55 -3.96 -0.28 -4.95
C GLU A 55 -3.89 -1.05 -3.65
N PHE A 56 -2.67 -1.36 -3.19
CA PHE A 56 -2.51 -1.76 -1.80
C PHE A 56 -1.56 -0.81 -1.09
N GLN A 57 -1.80 -0.65 0.19
CA GLN A 57 -0.94 0.09 1.11
C GLN A 57 -0.46 -0.88 2.18
N CYS A 58 0.85 -0.96 2.36
CA CYS A 58 1.47 -1.85 3.32
C CYS A 58 2.35 -1.03 4.26
N VAL A 59 2.19 -1.24 5.56
CA VAL A 59 3.07 -0.62 6.55
C VAL A 59 4.26 -1.53 6.75
N ASP A 60 5.45 -1.05 6.38
CA ASP A 60 6.68 -1.78 6.63
C ASP A 60 7.17 -1.53 8.05
N LYS A 61 7.17 -0.28 8.49
CA LYS A 61 7.55 0.10 9.85
C LYS A 61 6.64 1.22 10.34
N GLY A 62 6.42 1.27 11.63
CA GLY A 62 5.59 2.29 12.24
C GLY A 62 4.12 1.93 12.23
N LYS A 63 3.27 2.93 12.28
CA LYS A 63 1.82 2.77 12.35
C LYS A 63 1.12 3.77 11.47
N ALA A 64 0.01 3.37 10.89
CA ALA A 64 -0.81 4.23 10.07
C ALA A 64 -2.29 3.96 10.30
N GLU A 65 -3.09 4.98 10.10
CA GLU A 65 -4.54 4.86 10.05
C GLU A 65 -4.97 5.10 8.61
N ILE A 66 -5.83 4.24 8.11
CA ILE A 66 -6.35 4.35 6.76
C ILE A 66 -7.87 4.37 6.84
N GLU A 67 -8.47 5.45 6.35
CA GLU A 67 -9.91 5.54 6.22
C GLU A 67 -10.31 5.16 4.80
N THR A 68 -11.35 4.37 4.70
CA THR A 68 -11.91 3.93 3.42
C THR A 68 -13.42 4.13 3.43
N ASP A 69 -14.07 3.85 2.30
CA ASP A 69 -15.54 3.84 2.24
C ASP A 69 -16.15 2.83 3.22
N ASN A 70 -15.38 1.84 3.65
CA ASN A 70 -15.88 0.74 4.48
C ASN A 70 -15.51 0.89 5.96
N GLY A 71 -14.81 1.94 6.34
CA GLY A 71 -14.42 2.18 7.72
C GLY A 71 -12.97 2.56 7.87
N ILE A 72 -12.52 2.56 9.10
CA ILE A 72 -11.18 2.97 9.49
C ILE A 72 -10.39 1.75 9.92
N TYR A 73 -9.16 1.65 9.42
CA TYR A 73 -8.25 0.55 9.74
C TYR A 73 -6.98 1.10 10.35
N HIS A 74 -6.48 0.43 11.39
CA HIS A 74 -5.19 0.76 11.98
C HIS A 74 -4.18 -0.32 11.61
N LEU A 75 -3.12 0.07 10.94
CA LEU A 75 -2.10 -0.85 10.46
C LEU A 75 -0.80 -0.67 11.23
N THR A 76 -0.19 -1.80 11.56
CA THR A 76 1.16 -1.84 12.12
C THR A 76 2.07 -2.59 11.17
N SER A 77 3.34 -2.69 11.54
CA SER A 77 4.36 -3.32 10.70
C SER A 77 3.93 -4.70 10.17
N GLY A 78 4.04 -4.89 8.89
CA GLY A 78 3.69 -6.14 8.21
C GLY A 78 2.23 -6.28 7.84
N GLN A 79 1.40 -5.27 8.09
CA GLN A 79 -0.01 -5.30 7.72
C GLN A 79 -0.26 -4.48 6.46
N LEU A 80 -1.24 -4.91 5.69
CA LEU A 80 -1.62 -4.23 4.46
C LEU A 80 -3.11 -4.30 4.24
N ILE A 81 -3.57 -3.40 3.38
CA ILE A 81 -4.96 -3.35 2.96
C ILE A 81 -5.00 -3.08 1.46
N PHE A 82 -5.88 -3.77 0.76
CA PHE A 82 -6.15 -3.54 -0.65
C PHE A 82 -7.32 -2.60 -0.81
N HIS A 83 -7.21 -1.71 -1.77
CA HIS A 83 -8.29 -0.81 -2.18
C HIS A 83 -8.75 -1.21 -3.57
N ARG A 84 -10.03 -1.58 -3.66
CA ARG A 84 -10.63 -1.90 -4.95
C ARG A 84 -10.78 -0.64 -5.80
N PRO A 85 -11.02 -0.77 -7.10
CA PRO A 85 -11.29 0.39 -7.94
C PRO A 85 -12.41 1.27 -7.39
N ASN A 86 -12.17 2.56 -7.42
CA ASN A 86 -13.10 3.60 -7.00
C ASN A 86 -13.42 3.66 -5.50
N GLU A 87 -12.68 2.92 -4.68
CA GLU A 87 -12.81 3.03 -3.24
C GLU A 87 -12.01 4.22 -2.72
N PHE A 88 -12.65 5.04 -1.90
CA PHE A 88 -11.94 6.12 -1.22
C PHE A 88 -10.91 5.54 -0.25
N HIS A 89 -9.74 6.13 -0.20
CA HIS A 89 -8.71 5.77 0.79
C HIS A 89 -7.79 6.95 1.07
N ASN A 90 -7.34 7.02 2.30
CA ASN A 90 -6.37 8.02 2.73
C ASN A 90 -5.22 7.35 3.49
N LEU A 91 -4.40 8.14 4.15
CA LEU A 91 -3.32 7.65 4.99
C LEU A 91 -2.97 8.72 6.01
N ILE A 92 -2.93 8.33 7.27
CA ILE A 92 -2.58 9.20 8.37
C ILE A 92 -1.55 8.49 9.23
N ALA A 93 -0.42 9.15 9.50
CA ALA A 93 0.57 8.64 10.44
C ALA A 93 0.04 8.80 11.86
N ILE A 94 0.19 7.77 12.66
CA ILE A 94 -0.31 7.76 14.04
C ILE A 94 0.76 7.30 15.03
N GLY A 95 0.49 7.49 16.32
CA GLY A 95 1.35 7.00 17.38
C GLY A 95 2.70 7.68 17.45
N ASN A 96 2.81 8.92 16.97
CA ASN A 96 4.08 9.64 16.89
C ASN A 96 5.17 8.86 16.15
N THR A 97 4.75 8.00 15.24
CA THR A 97 5.68 7.21 14.41
C THR A 97 5.85 7.86 13.06
N ALA A 98 6.97 7.57 12.43
CA ALA A 98 7.23 7.93 11.04
C ALA A 98 7.17 6.64 10.24
N PRO A 99 6.00 6.28 9.71
CA PRO A 99 5.87 4.98 9.06
C PRO A 99 6.61 4.92 7.74
N ASN A 100 7.13 3.72 7.42
CA ASN A 100 7.59 3.39 6.09
C ASN A 100 6.46 2.64 5.40
N ILE A 101 6.06 3.13 4.25
CA ILE A 101 4.87 2.63 3.55
C ILE A 101 5.24 2.17 2.15
N VAL A 102 4.72 1.00 1.76
CA VAL A 102 4.79 0.51 0.38
C VAL A 102 3.41 0.71 -0.24
N VAL A 103 3.39 1.35 -1.39
CA VAL A 103 2.15 1.57 -2.15
C VAL A 103 2.34 1.03 -3.55
N VAL A 104 1.46 0.14 -3.96
CA VAL A 104 1.48 -0.42 -5.31
C VAL A 104 0.11 -0.25 -5.94
N SER A 105 0.08 0.39 -7.09
CA SER A 105 -1.14 0.60 -7.87
C SER A 105 -1.06 -0.23 -9.14
N PHE A 106 -2.11 -0.98 -9.42
CA PHE A 106 -2.07 -1.94 -10.51
C PHE A 106 -3.46 -2.23 -11.05
N GLU A 107 -3.50 -2.86 -12.19
CA GLU A 107 -4.73 -3.26 -12.84
C GLU A 107 -4.81 -4.78 -12.85
N CYS A 108 -5.95 -5.32 -12.44
CA CYS A 108 -6.20 -6.74 -12.44
C CYS A 108 -7.71 -6.96 -12.53
N ASP A 109 -8.14 -7.73 -13.52
CA ASP A 109 -9.55 -8.02 -13.74
C ASP A 109 -9.98 -9.40 -13.26
N SER A 110 -9.09 -10.12 -12.57
CA SER A 110 -9.41 -11.45 -12.06
C SER A 110 -10.54 -11.37 -11.03
N PRO A 111 -11.57 -12.23 -11.15
CA PRO A 111 -12.65 -12.29 -10.15
C PRO A 111 -12.14 -12.62 -8.74
N CYS A 112 -10.99 -13.28 -8.63
CA CYS A 112 -10.42 -13.65 -7.34
C CYS A 112 -9.97 -12.44 -6.53
N MET A 113 -9.81 -11.28 -7.16
CA MET A 113 -9.46 -10.06 -6.44
C MET A 113 -10.53 -9.66 -5.43
N LYS A 114 -11.75 -10.13 -5.59
CA LYS A 114 -12.82 -9.87 -4.63
C LYS A 114 -12.47 -10.33 -3.22
N PHE A 115 -11.64 -11.37 -3.10
CA PHE A 115 -11.16 -11.83 -1.79
C PHE A 115 -10.49 -10.73 -1.00
N PHE A 116 -9.77 -9.83 -1.67
CA PHE A 116 -8.95 -8.81 -1.02
C PHE A 116 -9.74 -7.57 -0.60
N GLU A 117 -11.03 -7.53 -0.90
CA GLU A 117 -11.85 -6.38 -0.53
C GLU A 117 -12.15 -6.37 0.97
N LYS A 118 -12.10 -5.18 1.58
CA LYS A 118 -12.53 -4.95 2.96
C LYS A 118 -11.81 -5.80 3.99
N LYS A 119 -10.52 -6.07 3.78
CA LYS A 119 -9.76 -6.93 4.68
C LYS A 119 -8.44 -6.29 5.07
N LEU A 120 -8.16 -6.35 6.36
CA LEU A 120 -6.84 -6.07 6.90
C LEU A 120 -6.08 -7.39 6.90
N LEU A 121 -4.97 -7.43 6.20
CA LEU A 121 -4.18 -8.65 6.05
C LEU A 121 -2.82 -8.46 6.71
N LYS A 122 -2.19 -9.57 7.07
CA LYS A 122 -0.86 -9.57 7.65
C LYS A 122 0.05 -10.45 6.82
N LEU A 123 1.20 -9.91 6.44
CA LEU A 123 2.19 -10.66 5.68
C LEU A 123 2.91 -11.68 6.56
N SER A 124 3.11 -12.88 6.02
CA SER A 124 4.03 -13.86 6.59
C SER A 124 5.48 -13.41 6.36
N ASP A 125 6.42 -14.10 6.99
CA ASP A 125 7.85 -13.78 6.80
C ASP A 125 8.27 -13.94 5.34
N SER A 126 7.82 -14.99 4.67
CA SER A 126 8.14 -15.20 3.26
C SER A 126 7.51 -14.13 2.37
N GLU A 127 6.30 -13.71 2.69
CA GLU A 127 5.64 -12.62 1.95
C GLU A 127 6.35 -11.29 2.17
N ARG A 128 6.85 -11.03 3.38
CA ARG A 128 7.66 -9.84 3.64
C ARG A 128 8.95 -9.87 2.84
N ASN A 129 9.58 -11.02 2.70
CA ASN A 129 10.76 -11.16 1.85
C ASN A 129 10.44 -10.86 0.39
N LEU A 130 9.30 -11.34 -0.12
CA LEU A 130 8.87 -11.04 -1.47
C LEU A 130 8.61 -9.53 -1.65
N MET A 131 8.02 -8.89 -0.65
CA MET A 131 7.82 -7.45 -0.68
C MET A 131 9.15 -6.70 -0.76
N GLY A 132 10.15 -7.13 0.00
CA GLY A 132 11.48 -6.55 -0.05
C GLY A 132 12.12 -6.72 -1.42
N MET A 133 11.95 -7.88 -2.04
CA MET A 133 12.44 -8.13 -3.40
C MET A 133 11.74 -7.25 -4.43
N LEU A 134 10.43 -7.06 -4.28
CA LEU A 134 9.66 -6.18 -5.15
C LEU A 134 10.19 -4.75 -5.10
N ILE A 135 10.42 -4.24 -3.90
CA ILE A 135 10.94 -2.88 -3.69
C ILE A 135 12.34 -2.76 -4.31
N ALA A 136 13.21 -3.73 -4.06
CA ALA A 136 14.56 -3.72 -4.60
C ALA A 136 14.56 -3.72 -6.13
N GLU A 137 13.70 -4.53 -6.73
CA GLU A 137 13.60 -4.60 -8.19
C GLU A 137 13.02 -3.30 -8.76
N ALA A 138 12.04 -2.72 -8.10
CA ALA A 138 11.48 -1.45 -8.53
C ALA A 138 12.52 -0.35 -8.52
N ARG A 139 13.38 -0.31 -7.51
CA ARG A 139 14.47 0.68 -7.43
C ARG A 139 15.50 0.50 -8.52
N ARG A 140 15.73 -0.74 -8.97
CA ARG A 140 16.63 -1.02 -10.06
C ARG A 140 16.08 -0.61 -11.42
N CYS A 141 14.78 -0.78 -11.62
CA CYS A 141 14.12 -0.55 -12.91
C CYS A 141 13.63 0.87 -13.08
N ILE A 142 13.23 1.50 -12.01
CA ILE A 142 12.69 2.87 -12.03
C ILE A 142 13.79 3.81 -11.58
N LYS A 143 14.33 4.58 -12.54
CA LYS A 143 15.46 5.47 -12.26
C LYS A 143 15.07 6.85 -11.79
N THR A 144 13.78 7.12 -11.69
CA THR A 144 13.30 8.37 -11.11
C THR A 144 13.28 8.23 -9.60
N PRO A 145 13.61 9.29 -8.87
CA PRO A 145 13.50 9.25 -7.40
C PRO A 145 12.08 8.90 -6.99
N LEU A 146 11.97 7.99 -6.09
CA LEU A 146 10.69 7.61 -5.52
C LEU A 146 10.30 8.56 -4.41
#